data_e5d5bd3a93e4b2bcd8c540a68c53bcfb
#
_entry.id   e5d5bd3a93e4b2bcd8c540a68c53bcfb
#
_cell.length_a   1.000
_cell.length_b   1.000
_cell.length_c   1.000
_cell.angle_alpha   90.00
_cell.angle_beta   90.00
_cell.angle_gamma   90.00
#
_symmetry.space_group_name_H-M   'P 1'
#
loop_
_entity.id
_entity.type
_entity.pdbx_description
1 polymer ?
#
loop_
_entity_poly.entity_id
_entity_poly.type
_entity_poly.pdbx_seq_one_letter_code
_entity_poly.pdbx_strand_id
1 'polypeptide(L)'
;MKILVSVLLAGAAVAAAAAVAATEPKVIAVWPGAAPGSESWNYEERETIGPQDTTRRVSNVTHPTITAYIPDAPIATGTAVVICPGGGFRWLSVDNEGADVARWLNSIGVAAFVLKYRLMRTEAGVEMDRAKIAEGRKIVEPMALADGQQAMRLVRAHAGEWGISKDRIGIIGFSAGGFVASGVALQHDAESRPDFAAPIYPDIPENVTPPADAAPLFLVHANDDKSVTPFEHSVRLYEAWKKAGVSAELHIYAQGGHGFGMRKRGLPVDTWPERFRDWLGAQGLLKPAH
;
A
#
# COMPACT_ATOMS: atom_id res chain seq x y z
N MET A 1 -62.98 49.59 19.18
CA MET A 1 -61.53 49.39 19.37
C MET A 1 -61.22 48.00 18.93
N LYS A 2 -60.73 47.86 17.68
CA LYS A 2 -60.43 46.54 17.08
C LYS A 2 -58.91 46.26 17.17
N ILE A 3 -58.51 45.22 17.88
CA ILE A 3 -57.12 44.78 18.03
C ILE A 3 -56.81 43.81 16.90
N LEU A 4 -55.89 44.21 16.01
CA LEU A 4 -55.30 43.28 14.99
C LEU A 4 -54.18 42.49 15.67
N VAL A 5 -54.31 41.16 15.62
CA VAL A 5 -53.23 40.23 15.99
C VAL A 5 -52.55 39.80 14.70
N SER A 6 -51.29 40.22 14.52
CA SER A 6 -50.45 39.75 13.40
C SER A 6 -49.73 38.47 13.82
N VAL A 7 -50.01 37.39 13.12
CA VAL A 7 -49.28 36.11 13.27
C VAL A 7 -48.11 36.11 12.30
N LEU A 8 -46.87 36.12 12.84
CA LEU A 8 -45.65 35.87 12.08
C LEU A 8 -45.44 34.35 11.92
N LEU A 9 -45.55 33.87 10.70
CA LEU A 9 -45.08 32.50 10.34
C LEU A 9 -43.56 32.55 10.12
N ALA A 10 -42.79 31.93 11.01
CA ALA A 10 -41.38 31.66 10.80
C ALA A 10 -41.24 30.36 9.98
N GLY A 11 -40.87 30.49 8.73
CA GLY A 11 -40.52 29.37 7.87
C GLY A 11 -39.14 28.82 8.20
N ALA A 12 -39.06 27.61 8.77
CA ALA A 12 -37.80 26.90 8.95
C ALA A 12 -37.40 26.25 7.64
N ALA A 13 -36.33 26.74 7.00
CA ALA A 13 -35.71 26.10 5.85
C ALA A 13 -34.89 24.92 6.36
N VAL A 14 -35.37 23.70 6.11
CA VAL A 14 -34.59 22.46 6.31
C VAL A 14 -33.64 22.31 5.15
N ALA A 15 -32.35 22.57 5.37
CA ALA A 15 -31.29 22.24 4.43
C ALA A 15 -31.09 20.72 4.45
N ALA A 16 -31.54 20.03 3.42
CA ALA A 16 -31.22 18.63 3.20
C ALA A 16 -29.75 18.54 2.78
N ALA A 17 -28.90 18.09 3.69
CA ALA A 17 -27.55 17.68 3.34
C ALA A 17 -27.66 16.39 2.50
N ALA A 18 -27.38 16.50 1.20
CA ALA A 18 -27.23 15.33 0.34
C ALA A 18 -26.00 14.55 0.84
N ALA A 19 -26.23 13.39 1.45
CA ALA A 19 -25.18 12.41 1.71
C ALA A 19 -24.64 11.95 0.34
N VAL A 20 -23.44 12.38 0.01
CA VAL A 20 -22.69 11.82 -1.13
C VAL A 20 -22.43 10.36 -0.77
N ALA A 21 -23.11 9.43 -1.43
CA ALA A 21 -22.85 8.02 -1.30
C ALA A 21 -21.41 7.82 -1.74
N ALA A 22 -20.55 7.35 -0.82
CA ALA A 22 -19.20 6.95 -1.16
C ALA A 22 -19.30 5.85 -2.24
N THR A 23 -18.80 6.14 -3.43
CA THR A 23 -18.76 5.14 -4.49
C THR A 23 -17.84 4.01 -4.05
N GLU A 24 -18.31 2.75 -4.16
CA GLU A 24 -17.49 1.57 -3.86
C GLU A 24 -16.17 1.63 -4.65
N PRO A 25 -15.04 1.32 -4.00
CA PRO A 25 -13.74 1.38 -4.67
C PRO A 25 -13.69 0.46 -5.90
N LYS A 26 -13.24 1.00 -7.03
CA LYS A 26 -13.17 0.27 -8.30
C LYS A 26 -12.06 -0.78 -8.26
N VAL A 27 -12.40 -2.03 -8.57
CA VAL A 27 -11.43 -3.13 -8.73
C VAL A 27 -11.05 -3.27 -10.20
N ILE A 28 -9.75 -3.33 -10.49
CA ILE A 28 -9.20 -3.34 -11.84
C ILE A 28 -8.19 -4.49 -11.94
N ALA A 29 -8.28 -5.30 -13.00
CA ALA A 29 -7.30 -6.34 -13.28
C ALA A 29 -5.93 -5.72 -13.61
N VAL A 30 -4.86 -6.27 -13.02
CA VAL A 30 -3.48 -5.81 -13.27
C VAL A 30 -3.00 -6.25 -14.66
N TRP A 31 -3.42 -7.43 -15.09
CA TRP A 31 -3.08 -8.00 -16.38
C TRP A 31 -4.32 -8.05 -17.29
N PRO A 32 -4.18 -7.84 -18.59
CA PRO A 32 -5.32 -7.87 -19.51
C PRO A 32 -5.94 -9.27 -19.72
N GLY A 33 -5.27 -10.31 -19.18
CA GLY A 33 -5.68 -11.71 -19.24
C GLY A 33 -5.08 -12.48 -18.08
N ALA A 34 -4.76 -13.75 -18.27
CA ALA A 34 -4.04 -14.54 -17.28
C ALA A 34 -2.66 -13.89 -16.99
N ALA A 35 -2.28 -13.84 -15.72
CA ALA A 35 -0.98 -13.29 -15.32
C ALA A 35 0.15 -14.23 -15.79
N PRO A 36 1.23 -13.72 -16.42
CA PRO A 36 2.31 -14.54 -16.97
C PRO A 36 2.94 -15.50 -15.95
N GLY A 37 3.05 -16.77 -16.31
CA GLY A 37 3.63 -17.84 -15.47
C GLY A 37 2.66 -18.49 -14.49
N SER A 38 1.39 -18.07 -14.48
CA SER A 38 0.33 -18.67 -13.65
C SER A 38 -0.93 -19.01 -14.45
N GLU A 39 -0.82 -19.17 -15.76
CA GLU A 39 -1.94 -19.43 -16.69
C GLU A 39 -2.68 -20.73 -16.36
N SER A 40 -1.97 -21.71 -15.79
CA SER A 40 -2.54 -22.99 -15.37
C SER A 40 -3.09 -23.01 -13.95
N TRP A 41 -2.98 -21.91 -13.21
CA TRP A 41 -3.48 -21.86 -11.84
C TRP A 41 -5.01 -21.80 -11.83
N ASN A 42 -5.64 -22.80 -11.23
CA ASN A 42 -7.09 -23.03 -11.24
C ASN A 42 -7.70 -23.14 -9.84
N TYR A 43 -6.95 -22.76 -8.81
CA TYR A 43 -7.44 -22.75 -7.44
C TYR A 43 -8.13 -21.41 -7.11
N GLU A 44 -9.11 -21.47 -6.21
CA GLU A 44 -9.93 -20.33 -5.89
C GLU A 44 -9.27 -19.41 -4.83
N GLU A 45 -9.43 -18.11 -5.03
CA GLU A 45 -9.13 -17.10 -4.02
C GLU A 45 -10.05 -17.31 -2.81
N ARG A 46 -9.51 -17.15 -1.61
CA ARG A 46 -10.27 -17.28 -0.37
C ARG A 46 -10.09 -16.04 0.50
N GLU A 47 -11.21 -15.53 0.99
CA GLU A 47 -11.24 -14.51 2.02
C GLU A 47 -11.55 -15.15 3.37
N THR A 48 -10.79 -14.78 4.41
CA THR A 48 -10.96 -15.23 5.78
C THR A 48 -10.79 -14.06 6.73
N ILE A 49 -11.40 -14.17 7.92
CA ILE A 49 -11.18 -13.22 9.01
C ILE A 49 -10.05 -13.75 9.89
N GLY A 50 -9.10 -12.90 10.21
CA GLY A 50 -7.98 -13.24 11.08
C GLY A 50 -8.47 -13.65 12.48
N PRO A 51 -7.90 -14.73 13.09
CA PRO A 51 -8.45 -15.29 14.32
C PRO A 51 -8.28 -14.39 15.56
N GLN A 52 -7.37 -13.43 15.51
CA GLN A 52 -7.04 -12.57 16.66
C GLN A 52 -7.32 -11.09 16.43
N ASP A 53 -7.42 -10.67 15.18
CA ASP A 53 -7.41 -9.26 14.80
C ASP A 53 -8.64 -8.82 14.01
N THR A 54 -9.57 -9.71 13.72
CA THR A 54 -10.81 -9.46 12.96
C THR A 54 -10.60 -8.81 11.58
N THR A 55 -9.36 -8.75 11.08
CA THR A 55 -9.04 -8.19 9.76
C THR A 55 -9.22 -9.23 8.67
N ARG A 56 -9.63 -8.78 7.50
CA ARG A 56 -9.77 -9.65 6.33
C ARG A 56 -8.38 -10.03 5.80
N ARG A 57 -8.26 -11.29 5.44
CA ARG A 57 -7.09 -11.88 4.78
C ARG A 57 -7.53 -12.54 3.50
N VAL A 58 -6.84 -12.23 2.43
CA VAL A 58 -7.05 -12.85 1.13
C VAL A 58 -5.90 -13.80 0.85
N SER A 59 -6.19 -15.03 0.48
CA SER A 59 -5.20 -16.07 0.11
C SER A 59 -5.50 -16.63 -1.26
N ASN A 60 -4.51 -17.33 -1.85
CA ASN A 60 -4.66 -17.99 -3.14
C ASN A 60 -4.98 -17.03 -4.30
N VAL A 61 -4.38 -15.85 -4.30
CA VAL A 61 -4.53 -14.90 -5.40
C VAL A 61 -3.87 -15.47 -6.66
N THR A 62 -4.67 -15.70 -7.69
CA THR A 62 -4.24 -16.15 -9.03
C THR A 62 -4.41 -15.08 -10.08
N HIS A 63 -5.34 -14.15 -9.84
CA HIS A 63 -5.66 -13.02 -10.71
C HIS A 63 -5.36 -11.70 -9.98
N PRO A 64 -4.18 -11.11 -10.20
CA PRO A 64 -3.82 -9.84 -9.58
C PRO A 64 -4.77 -8.71 -9.93
N THR A 65 -5.17 -7.94 -8.92
CA THR A 65 -6.02 -6.76 -9.08
C THR A 65 -5.50 -5.59 -8.28
N ILE A 66 -5.83 -4.37 -8.70
CA ILE A 66 -5.74 -3.18 -7.87
C ILE A 66 -7.13 -2.68 -7.49
N THR A 67 -7.30 -2.25 -6.25
CA THR A 67 -8.50 -1.57 -5.77
C THR A 67 -8.18 -0.09 -5.64
N ALA A 68 -8.86 0.76 -6.42
CA ALA A 68 -8.60 2.19 -6.49
C ALA A 68 -9.36 2.96 -5.40
N TYR A 69 -8.65 3.76 -4.63
CA TYR A 69 -9.13 4.72 -3.64
C TYR A 69 -8.70 6.11 -4.10
N ILE A 70 -9.64 6.93 -4.53
CA ILE A 70 -9.38 8.26 -5.08
C ILE A 70 -9.84 9.31 -4.07
N PRO A 71 -8.99 10.29 -3.69
CA PRO A 71 -9.39 11.34 -2.76
C PRO A 71 -10.39 12.30 -3.40
N ASP A 72 -11.13 13.00 -2.58
CA ASP A 72 -12.04 14.07 -3.03
C ASP A 72 -11.26 15.16 -3.77
N ALA A 73 -11.80 15.63 -4.89
CA ALA A 73 -11.15 16.59 -5.78
C ALA A 73 -10.59 17.85 -5.07
N PRO A 74 -11.27 18.46 -4.08
CA PRO A 74 -10.77 19.67 -3.41
C PRO A 74 -9.45 19.49 -2.66
N ILE A 75 -9.11 18.26 -2.22
CA ILE A 75 -7.87 17.97 -1.48
C ILE A 75 -6.85 17.17 -2.30
N ALA A 76 -7.20 16.73 -3.51
CA ALA A 76 -6.34 15.91 -4.34
C ALA A 76 -5.02 16.62 -4.68
N THR A 77 -3.90 15.93 -4.41
CA THR A 77 -2.54 16.46 -4.62
C THR A 77 -1.95 16.08 -5.98
N GLY A 78 -2.61 15.18 -6.72
CA GLY A 78 -2.05 14.57 -7.92
C GLY A 78 -1.00 13.48 -7.63
N THR A 79 -0.73 13.18 -6.36
CA THR A 79 0.17 12.09 -5.95
C THR A 79 -0.61 10.79 -5.79
N ALA A 80 0.03 9.67 -6.12
CA ALA A 80 -0.54 8.33 -5.98
C ALA A 80 0.43 7.35 -5.33
N VAL A 81 -0.12 6.29 -4.70
CA VAL A 81 0.66 5.22 -4.08
C VAL A 81 0.05 3.87 -4.42
N VAL A 82 0.85 2.95 -4.96
CA VAL A 82 0.52 1.52 -5.02
C VAL A 82 0.86 0.90 -3.67
N ILE A 83 -0.10 0.22 -3.04
CA ILE A 83 0.02 -0.39 -1.72
C ILE A 83 0.12 -1.89 -1.86
N CYS A 84 1.19 -2.49 -1.33
CA CYS A 84 1.43 -3.93 -1.32
C CYS A 84 1.29 -4.46 0.12
N PRO A 85 0.14 -5.07 0.49
CA PRO A 85 -0.05 -5.64 1.83
C PRO A 85 0.92 -6.80 2.12
N GLY A 86 1.21 -7.06 3.39
CA GLY A 86 2.00 -8.20 3.84
C GLY A 86 1.17 -9.48 4.04
N GLY A 87 1.83 -10.53 4.52
CA GLY A 87 1.23 -11.83 4.81
C GLY A 87 2.10 -13.03 4.43
N GLY A 88 3.42 -12.81 4.25
CA GLY A 88 4.41 -13.86 4.02
C GLY A 88 4.20 -14.64 2.72
N PHE A 89 3.66 -14.01 1.69
CA PHE A 89 3.27 -14.62 0.41
C PHE A 89 2.23 -15.74 0.51
N ARG A 90 1.59 -15.92 1.68
CA ARG A 90 0.53 -16.91 1.93
C ARG A 90 -0.86 -16.30 1.95
N TRP A 91 -0.95 -15.07 2.39
CA TRP A 91 -2.16 -14.22 2.38
C TRP A 91 -1.78 -12.75 2.24
N LEU A 92 -2.78 -11.90 2.07
CA LEU A 92 -2.67 -10.44 2.10
C LEU A 92 -3.50 -9.89 3.25
N SER A 93 -2.90 -9.00 4.06
CA SER A 93 -3.57 -8.24 5.13
C SER A 93 -4.31 -7.04 4.51
N VAL A 94 -5.41 -7.32 3.80
CA VAL A 94 -6.07 -6.35 2.90
C VAL A 94 -6.74 -5.17 3.61
N ASP A 95 -7.03 -5.29 4.91
CA ASP A 95 -7.55 -4.18 5.71
C ASP A 95 -6.41 -3.36 6.33
N ASN A 96 -5.73 -3.90 7.35
CA ASN A 96 -4.74 -3.20 8.16
C ASN A 96 -3.53 -2.63 7.36
N GLU A 97 -3.10 -3.34 6.32
CA GLU A 97 -1.96 -2.98 5.47
C GLU A 97 -2.39 -2.63 4.03
N GLY A 98 -3.70 -2.50 3.81
CA GLY A 98 -4.30 -2.18 2.52
C GLY A 98 -5.30 -1.04 2.62
N ALA A 99 -6.60 -1.37 2.84
CA ALA A 99 -7.69 -0.41 2.82
C ALA A 99 -7.57 0.72 3.86
N ASP A 100 -7.06 0.43 5.07
CA ASP A 100 -6.87 1.45 6.10
C ASP A 100 -5.76 2.43 5.72
N VAL A 101 -4.67 1.93 5.11
CA VAL A 101 -3.60 2.77 4.56
C VAL A 101 -4.15 3.64 3.42
N ALA A 102 -4.96 3.05 2.53
CA ALA A 102 -5.57 3.76 1.40
C ALA A 102 -6.49 4.89 1.86
N ARG A 103 -7.37 4.62 2.85
CA ARG A 103 -8.25 5.64 3.41
C ARG A 103 -7.47 6.77 4.09
N TRP A 104 -6.41 6.41 4.83
CA TRP A 104 -5.53 7.40 5.45
C TRP A 104 -4.84 8.27 4.39
N LEU A 105 -4.27 7.69 3.33
CA LEU A 105 -3.67 8.43 2.21
C LEU A 105 -4.68 9.36 1.54
N ASN A 106 -5.92 8.89 1.31
CA ASN A 106 -6.98 9.74 0.77
C ASN A 106 -7.29 10.93 1.67
N SER A 107 -7.26 10.77 3.00
CA SER A 107 -7.50 11.87 3.94
C SER A 107 -6.47 13.00 3.87
N ILE A 108 -5.31 12.74 3.27
CA ILE A 108 -4.24 13.72 3.00
C ILE A 108 -4.09 14.05 1.50
N GLY A 109 -5.10 13.71 0.69
CA GLY A 109 -5.17 14.06 -0.72
C GLY A 109 -4.35 13.18 -1.67
N VAL A 110 -3.86 12.04 -1.22
CA VAL A 110 -3.08 11.10 -2.02
C VAL A 110 -3.97 9.96 -2.52
N ALA A 111 -3.99 9.70 -3.83
CA ALA A 111 -4.66 8.55 -4.41
C ALA A 111 -3.94 7.25 -4.02
N ALA A 112 -4.69 6.16 -3.85
CA ALA A 112 -4.12 4.90 -3.39
C ALA A 112 -4.71 3.71 -4.15
N PHE A 113 -3.86 2.72 -4.43
CA PHE A 113 -4.19 1.54 -5.21
C PHE A 113 -3.72 0.30 -4.45
N VAL A 114 -4.65 -0.42 -3.80
CA VAL A 114 -4.31 -1.62 -3.04
C VAL A 114 -4.13 -2.78 -3.99
N LEU A 115 -2.92 -3.31 -4.07
CA LEU A 115 -2.56 -4.42 -4.93
C LEU A 115 -2.80 -5.77 -4.24
N LYS A 116 -3.60 -6.63 -4.85
CA LYS A 116 -3.60 -8.06 -4.60
C LYS A 116 -2.64 -8.72 -5.59
N TYR A 117 -1.43 -9.02 -5.15
CA TYR A 117 -0.42 -9.73 -5.94
C TYR A 117 -0.51 -11.24 -5.75
N ARG A 118 0.05 -12.02 -6.67
CA ARG A 118 0.02 -13.50 -6.61
C ARG A 118 0.68 -14.06 -5.38
N LEU A 119 0.07 -15.12 -4.88
CA LEU A 119 0.47 -15.80 -3.64
C LEU A 119 0.70 -17.28 -3.89
N MET A 120 1.51 -17.91 -3.03
CA MET A 120 1.61 -19.36 -3.02
C MET A 120 0.26 -19.99 -2.64
N ARG A 121 -0.03 -21.14 -3.24
CA ARG A 121 -1.21 -21.92 -2.89
C ARG A 121 -1.14 -22.36 -1.42
N THR A 122 -2.24 -22.14 -0.71
CA THR A 122 -2.43 -22.58 0.67
C THR A 122 -3.73 -23.37 0.79
N GLU A 123 -3.75 -24.40 1.64
CA GLU A 123 -4.95 -25.17 1.92
C GLU A 123 -5.51 -24.79 3.29
N ALA A 124 -6.84 -24.77 3.41
CA ALA A 124 -7.49 -24.40 4.65
C ALA A 124 -7.17 -25.42 5.76
N GLY A 125 -6.73 -24.92 6.92
CA GLY A 125 -6.39 -25.77 8.06
C GLY A 125 -5.09 -26.56 7.91
N VAL A 126 -4.35 -26.38 6.82
CA VAL A 126 -3.04 -27.03 6.62
C VAL A 126 -1.93 -26.04 6.95
N GLU A 127 -1.12 -26.37 7.95
CA GLU A 127 0.08 -25.63 8.30
C GLU A 127 1.20 -26.02 7.35
N MET A 128 1.86 -25.01 6.77
CA MET A 128 3.02 -25.22 5.90
C MET A 128 4.31 -25.25 6.71
N ASP A 129 5.12 -26.26 6.55
CA ASP A 129 6.45 -26.30 7.11
C ASP A 129 7.41 -25.27 6.44
N ARG A 130 8.52 -24.98 7.09
CA ARG A 130 9.49 -23.97 6.63
C ARG A 130 10.06 -24.28 5.24
N ALA A 131 10.26 -25.55 4.91
CA ALA A 131 10.83 -25.96 3.61
C ALA A 131 9.84 -25.68 2.48
N LYS A 132 8.56 -26.04 2.66
CA LYS A 132 7.48 -25.73 1.69
C LYS A 132 7.28 -24.23 1.52
N ILE A 133 7.36 -23.45 2.61
CA ILE A 133 7.29 -22.01 2.52
C ILE A 133 8.46 -21.46 1.70
N ALA A 134 9.69 -21.91 1.97
CA ALA A 134 10.88 -21.44 1.23
C ALA A 134 10.83 -21.82 -0.26
N GLU A 135 10.33 -23.01 -0.60
CA GLU A 135 10.14 -23.43 -1.98
C GLU A 135 9.04 -22.61 -2.68
N GLY A 136 7.89 -22.44 -2.03
CA GLY A 136 6.80 -21.64 -2.55
C GLY A 136 7.20 -20.19 -2.80
N ARG A 137 8.01 -19.60 -1.92
CA ARG A 137 8.55 -18.24 -2.09
C ARG A 137 9.39 -18.10 -3.35
N LYS A 138 10.28 -19.04 -3.64
CA LYS A 138 11.09 -19.04 -4.88
C LYS A 138 10.24 -18.93 -6.15
N ILE A 139 9.04 -19.51 -6.12
CA ILE A 139 8.11 -19.46 -7.25
C ILE A 139 7.36 -18.14 -7.30
N VAL A 140 6.81 -17.69 -6.15
CA VAL A 140 5.87 -16.53 -6.15
C VAL A 140 6.54 -15.18 -6.01
N GLU A 141 7.74 -15.07 -5.44
CA GLU A 141 8.45 -13.79 -5.31
C GLU A 141 8.69 -13.09 -6.65
N PRO A 142 9.22 -13.78 -7.70
CA PRO A 142 9.35 -13.15 -9.01
C PRO A 142 8.00 -12.75 -9.63
N MET A 143 6.96 -13.56 -9.40
CA MET A 143 5.62 -13.27 -9.90
C MET A 143 4.99 -12.05 -9.18
N ALA A 144 5.13 -11.99 -7.86
CA ALA A 144 4.64 -10.86 -7.06
C ALA A 144 5.37 -9.55 -7.41
N LEU A 145 6.69 -9.63 -7.67
CA LEU A 145 7.48 -8.50 -8.17
C LEU A 145 6.96 -8.04 -9.53
N ALA A 146 6.72 -8.97 -10.47
CA ALA A 146 6.16 -8.64 -11.78
C ALA A 146 4.77 -8.00 -11.68
N ASP A 147 3.93 -8.47 -10.74
CA ASP A 147 2.62 -7.86 -10.46
C ASP A 147 2.75 -6.43 -9.92
N GLY A 148 3.73 -6.18 -9.04
CA GLY A 148 4.05 -4.85 -8.54
C GLY A 148 4.50 -3.90 -9.65
N GLN A 149 5.42 -4.35 -10.51
CA GLN A 149 5.87 -3.58 -11.69
C GLN A 149 4.71 -3.28 -12.64
N GLN A 150 3.86 -4.27 -12.90
CA GLN A 150 2.72 -4.10 -13.78
C GLN A 150 1.65 -3.16 -13.18
N ALA A 151 1.43 -3.22 -11.87
CA ALA A 151 0.55 -2.28 -11.18
C ALA A 151 1.05 -0.83 -11.32
N MET A 152 2.36 -0.59 -11.19
CA MET A 152 2.97 0.73 -11.43
C MET A 152 2.72 1.22 -12.86
N ARG A 153 2.95 0.36 -13.87
CA ARG A 153 2.68 0.68 -15.29
C ARG A 153 1.20 1.02 -15.51
N LEU A 154 0.29 0.20 -14.93
CA LEU A 154 -1.14 0.40 -15.06
C LEU A 154 -1.58 1.74 -14.47
N VAL A 155 -1.13 2.07 -13.26
CA VAL A 155 -1.46 3.35 -12.60
C VAL A 155 -0.89 4.52 -13.41
N ARG A 156 0.33 4.42 -13.90
CA ARG A 156 0.97 5.48 -14.71
C ARG A 156 0.28 5.67 -16.06
N ALA A 157 -0.13 4.60 -16.72
CA ALA A 157 -0.83 4.66 -18.00
C ALA A 157 -2.20 5.36 -17.88
N HIS A 158 -2.91 5.13 -16.78
CA HIS A 158 -4.25 5.68 -16.53
C HIS A 158 -4.25 6.91 -15.59
N ALA A 159 -3.10 7.49 -15.29
CA ALA A 159 -2.95 8.57 -14.32
C ALA A 159 -3.90 9.77 -14.59
N GLY A 160 -4.06 10.16 -15.85
CA GLY A 160 -4.97 11.26 -16.24
C GLY A 160 -6.44 10.99 -15.94
N GLU A 161 -6.89 9.73 -15.98
CA GLU A 161 -8.27 9.35 -15.64
C GLU A 161 -8.60 9.55 -14.15
N TRP A 162 -7.57 9.54 -13.30
CA TRP A 162 -7.68 9.67 -11.84
C TRP A 162 -7.15 11.01 -11.31
N GLY A 163 -6.81 11.96 -12.19
CA GLY A 163 -6.26 13.26 -11.78
C GLY A 163 -4.86 13.14 -11.13
N ILE A 164 -4.06 12.15 -11.54
CA ILE A 164 -2.73 11.85 -11.01
C ILE A 164 -1.66 12.36 -11.98
N SER A 165 -0.56 12.90 -11.46
CA SER A 165 0.64 13.22 -12.22
C SER A 165 1.50 11.97 -12.41
N LYS A 166 1.96 11.71 -13.65
CA LYS A 166 2.72 10.50 -14.01
C LYS A 166 4.09 10.40 -13.31
N ASP A 167 4.61 11.50 -12.83
CA ASP A 167 5.88 11.67 -12.13
C ASP A 167 5.74 11.77 -10.60
N ARG A 168 4.55 11.42 -10.06
CA ARG A 168 4.24 11.46 -8.61
C ARG A 168 3.59 10.16 -8.11
N ILE A 169 4.06 9.02 -8.64
CA ILE A 169 3.51 7.70 -8.32
C ILE A 169 4.54 6.89 -7.53
N GLY A 170 4.25 6.65 -6.27
CA GLY A 170 5.09 5.84 -5.38
C GLY A 170 4.56 4.44 -5.14
N ILE A 171 5.35 3.68 -4.39
CA ILE A 171 4.98 2.34 -3.93
C ILE A 171 5.26 2.20 -2.44
N ILE A 172 4.30 1.66 -1.68
CA ILE A 172 4.46 1.30 -0.27
C ILE A 172 4.19 -0.19 -0.10
N GLY A 173 4.94 -0.84 0.77
CA GLY A 173 4.72 -2.26 1.02
C GLY A 173 5.08 -2.69 2.43
N PHE A 174 4.38 -3.68 2.95
CA PHE A 174 4.45 -4.15 4.32
C PHE A 174 4.96 -5.59 4.37
N SER A 175 6.01 -5.89 5.15
CA SER A 175 6.52 -7.26 5.30
C SER A 175 6.84 -7.90 3.92
N ALA A 176 6.17 -8.98 3.53
CA ALA A 176 6.28 -9.57 2.19
C ALA A 176 5.90 -8.60 1.06
N GLY A 177 4.93 -7.69 1.29
CA GLY A 177 4.64 -6.57 0.38
C GLY A 177 5.78 -5.56 0.34
N GLY A 178 6.56 -5.45 1.43
CA GLY A 178 7.81 -4.70 1.48
C GLY A 178 8.89 -5.28 0.55
N PHE A 179 8.93 -6.61 0.38
CA PHE A 179 9.73 -7.24 -0.66
C PHE A 179 9.31 -6.78 -2.06
N VAL A 180 8.00 -6.73 -2.33
CA VAL A 180 7.50 -6.24 -3.62
C VAL A 180 7.88 -4.78 -3.83
N ALA A 181 7.64 -3.91 -2.83
CA ALA A 181 7.94 -2.49 -2.94
C ALA A 181 9.44 -2.20 -3.11
N SER A 182 10.31 -2.84 -2.31
CA SER A 182 11.76 -2.73 -2.44
C SER A 182 12.26 -3.37 -3.74
N GLY A 183 11.68 -4.50 -4.15
CA GLY A 183 12.00 -5.15 -5.41
C GLY A 183 11.70 -4.26 -6.61
N VAL A 184 10.55 -3.58 -6.65
CA VAL A 184 10.21 -2.61 -7.71
C VAL A 184 11.15 -1.40 -7.66
N ALA A 185 11.53 -0.91 -6.47
CA ALA A 185 12.50 0.18 -6.35
C ALA A 185 13.91 -0.20 -6.84
N LEU A 186 14.27 -1.48 -6.75
CA LEU A 186 15.57 -2.03 -7.18
C LEU A 186 15.59 -2.47 -8.65
N GLN A 187 14.43 -2.93 -9.16
CA GLN A 187 14.30 -3.54 -10.48
C GLN A 187 13.07 -2.99 -11.19
N HIS A 188 13.28 -2.08 -12.12
CA HIS A 188 12.23 -1.44 -12.88
C HIS A 188 12.70 -1.06 -14.28
N ASP A 189 11.76 -0.75 -15.14
CA ASP A 189 11.95 0.02 -16.36
C ASP A 189 11.34 1.42 -16.19
N ALA A 190 11.43 2.26 -17.21
CA ALA A 190 10.93 3.64 -17.15
C ALA A 190 9.45 3.73 -16.77
N GLU A 191 8.62 2.79 -17.23
CA GLU A 191 7.17 2.79 -16.99
C GLU A 191 6.79 2.24 -15.60
N SER A 192 7.57 1.32 -15.05
CA SER A 192 7.36 0.73 -13.72
C SER A 192 8.16 1.41 -12.60
N ARG A 193 9.05 2.36 -12.93
CA ARG A 193 9.87 3.08 -11.96
C ARG A 193 8.98 3.83 -10.96
N PRO A 194 9.15 3.60 -9.64
CA PRO A 194 8.47 4.43 -8.66
C PRO A 194 9.15 5.81 -8.57
N ASP A 195 8.38 6.87 -8.31
CA ASP A 195 8.93 8.19 -8.05
C ASP A 195 9.37 8.34 -6.59
N PHE A 196 8.90 7.47 -5.73
CA PHE A 196 9.35 7.24 -4.35
C PHE A 196 8.95 5.85 -3.88
N ALA A 197 9.63 5.30 -2.88
CA ALA A 197 9.28 4.00 -2.30
C ALA A 197 9.29 4.05 -0.77
N ALA A 198 8.34 3.31 -0.15
CA ALA A 198 8.18 3.27 1.31
C ALA A 198 8.02 1.83 1.83
N PRO A 199 9.08 1.03 1.91
CA PRO A 199 9.02 -0.28 2.54
C PRO A 199 8.90 -0.18 4.08
N ILE A 200 7.85 -0.77 4.64
CA ILE A 200 7.51 -0.76 6.06
C ILE A 200 7.75 -2.16 6.64
N TYR A 201 8.65 -2.28 7.63
CA TYR A 201 9.17 -3.56 8.16
C TYR A 201 9.35 -4.62 7.06
N PRO A 202 10.05 -4.25 5.98
CA PRO A 202 10.08 -5.04 4.78
C PRO A 202 10.86 -6.35 4.98
N ASP A 203 10.38 -7.42 4.37
CA ASP A 203 11.27 -8.40 3.78
C ASP A 203 11.92 -7.77 2.54
N ILE A 204 13.11 -8.21 2.14
CA ILE A 204 13.84 -7.58 1.02
C ILE A 204 14.45 -8.62 0.09
N PRO A 205 14.67 -8.28 -1.20
CA PRO A 205 15.47 -9.11 -2.09
C PRO A 205 16.90 -9.32 -1.58
N GLU A 206 17.51 -10.42 -1.97
CA GLU A 206 18.91 -10.73 -1.61
C GLU A 206 19.88 -9.66 -2.12
N ASN A 207 19.72 -9.24 -3.38
CA ASN A 207 20.50 -8.16 -3.96
C ASN A 207 19.80 -6.81 -3.72
N VAL A 208 20.47 -5.91 -3.02
CA VAL A 208 20.00 -4.55 -2.69
C VAL A 208 20.87 -3.45 -3.30
N THR A 209 21.38 -3.68 -4.51
CA THR A 209 22.13 -2.65 -5.25
C THR A 209 21.17 -1.67 -5.93
N PRO A 210 21.06 -0.41 -5.47
CA PRO A 210 20.18 0.56 -6.09
C PRO A 210 20.60 0.87 -7.53
N PRO A 211 19.65 0.99 -8.48
CA PRO A 211 19.96 1.43 -9.85
C PRO A 211 20.36 2.91 -9.86
N ALA A 212 20.95 3.35 -10.98
CA ALA A 212 21.43 4.74 -11.12
C ALA A 212 20.31 5.80 -11.01
N ASP A 213 19.08 5.42 -11.32
CA ASP A 213 17.88 6.24 -11.26
C ASP A 213 16.96 5.86 -10.06
N ALA A 214 17.55 5.27 -9.02
CA ALA A 214 16.82 4.88 -7.82
C ALA A 214 16.05 6.06 -7.20
N ALA A 215 14.80 5.79 -6.82
CA ALA A 215 13.92 6.78 -6.21
C ALA A 215 14.24 7.00 -4.72
N PRO A 216 13.87 8.15 -4.13
CA PRO A 216 13.95 8.38 -2.68
C PRO A 216 13.22 7.31 -1.88
N LEU A 217 13.77 6.97 -0.69
CA LEU A 217 13.30 5.87 0.13
C LEU A 217 12.86 6.35 1.52
N PHE A 218 11.71 5.88 1.97
CA PHE A 218 11.23 6.04 3.35
C PHE A 218 11.06 4.67 4.00
N LEU A 219 11.63 4.47 5.18
CA LEU A 219 11.67 3.17 5.86
C LEU A 219 11.17 3.28 7.30
N VAL A 220 10.38 2.30 7.73
CA VAL A 220 9.95 2.17 9.13
C VAL A 220 10.15 0.74 9.60
N HIS A 221 10.64 0.58 10.83
CA HIS A 221 10.77 -0.73 11.46
C HIS A 221 10.58 -0.62 12.99
N ALA A 222 10.31 -1.74 13.65
CA ALA A 222 10.38 -1.86 15.10
C ALA A 222 11.62 -2.68 15.50
N ASN A 223 12.35 -2.22 16.49
CA ASN A 223 13.59 -2.87 16.95
C ASN A 223 13.33 -4.26 17.57
N ASP A 224 12.13 -4.44 18.14
CA ASP A 224 11.69 -5.70 18.77
C ASP A 224 11.00 -6.67 17.78
N ASP A 225 11.07 -6.40 16.47
CA ASP A 225 10.59 -7.32 15.43
C ASP A 225 11.49 -8.57 15.38
N LYS A 226 10.88 -9.73 15.71
CA LYS A 226 11.56 -11.04 15.71
C LYS A 226 11.32 -11.85 14.45
N SER A 227 10.42 -11.41 13.58
CA SER A 227 10.06 -12.10 12.36
C SER A 227 10.91 -11.66 11.18
N VAL A 228 11.13 -10.34 11.10
CA VAL A 228 11.95 -9.67 10.10
C VAL A 228 12.81 -8.66 10.87
N THR A 229 14.11 -8.91 10.99
CA THR A 229 14.96 -8.04 11.82
C THR A 229 15.29 -6.73 11.11
N PRO A 230 15.24 -5.57 11.81
CA PRO A 230 15.54 -4.30 11.17
C PRO A 230 16.95 -4.23 10.58
N PHE A 231 17.91 -4.87 11.23
CA PHE A 231 19.32 -4.84 10.85
C PHE A 231 19.57 -5.51 9.49
N GLU A 232 18.99 -6.70 9.29
CA GLU A 232 19.18 -7.47 8.07
C GLU A 232 18.33 -6.96 6.89
N HIS A 233 17.36 -6.09 7.16
CA HIS A 233 16.39 -5.62 6.17
C HIS A 233 16.42 -4.09 6.00
N SER A 234 15.72 -3.32 6.83
CA SER A 234 15.58 -1.86 6.65
C SER A 234 16.92 -1.11 6.75
N VAL A 235 17.80 -1.49 7.69
CA VAL A 235 19.12 -0.87 7.83
C VAL A 235 19.98 -1.16 6.60
N ARG A 236 19.95 -2.39 6.10
CA ARG A 236 20.69 -2.80 4.91
C ARG A 236 20.21 -2.03 3.66
N LEU A 237 18.89 -1.85 3.48
CA LEU A 237 18.35 -1.00 2.41
C LEU A 237 18.81 0.45 2.57
N TYR A 238 18.66 1.03 3.75
CA TYR A 238 19.09 2.39 4.05
C TYR A 238 20.56 2.61 3.70
N GLU A 239 21.44 1.70 4.16
CA GLU A 239 22.88 1.77 3.86
C GLU A 239 23.17 1.72 2.36
N ALA A 240 22.49 0.85 1.61
CA ALA A 240 22.65 0.72 0.18
C ALA A 240 22.28 2.04 -0.54
N TRP A 241 21.16 2.65 -0.19
CA TRP A 241 20.73 3.94 -0.72
C TRP A 241 21.72 5.06 -0.39
N LYS A 242 22.16 5.12 0.87
CA LYS A 242 23.16 6.12 1.31
C LYS A 242 24.48 5.97 0.55
N LYS A 243 24.96 4.74 0.34
CA LYS A 243 26.19 4.46 -0.44
C LYS A 243 26.02 4.86 -1.90
N ALA A 244 24.83 4.72 -2.47
CA ALA A 244 24.51 5.17 -3.84
C ALA A 244 24.28 6.69 -3.96
N GLY A 245 24.33 7.45 -2.86
CA GLY A 245 24.08 8.91 -2.87
C GLY A 245 22.61 9.29 -3.04
N VAL A 246 21.68 8.34 -2.90
CA VAL A 246 20.23 8.55 -3.03
C VAL A 246 19.63 8.89 -1.66
N SER A 247 18.62 9.78 -1.65
CA SER A 247 17.91 10.16 -0.43
C SER A 247 17.22 8.97 0.21
N ALA A 248 17.41 8.79 1.51
CA ALA A 248 16.72 7.78 2.30
C ALA A 248 16.48 8.29 3.73
N GLU A 249 15.29 8.02 4.25
CA GLU A 249 14.90 8.28 5.64
C GLU A 249 14.51 6.96 6.31
N LEU A 250 14.98 6.73 7.55
CA LEU A 250 14.72 5.50 8.29
C LEU A 250 14.29 5.81 9.72
N HIS A 251 13.15 5.28 10.14
CA HIS A 251 12.65 5.31 11.50
C HIS A 251 12.67 3.91 12.12
N ILE A 252 13.37 3.74 13.24
CA ILE A 252 13.35 2.50 14.03
C ILE A 252 12.78 2.81 15.40
N TYR A 253 11.58 2.30 15.67
CA TYR A 253 10.90 2.43 16.95
C TYR A 253 11.39 1.32 17.91
N ALA A 254 11.55 1.63 19.19
CA ALA A 254 12.02 0.66 20.17
C ALA A 254 11.08 -0.55 20.30
N GLN A 255 9.77 -0.31 20.18
CA GLN A 255 8.72 -1.30 20.32
C GLN A 255 7.68 -1.16 19.21
N GLY A 256 7.09 -2.28 18.79
CA GLY A 256 6.08 -2.36 17.76
C GLY A 256 5.86 -3.79 17.28
N GLY A 257 6.88 -4.63 17.38
CA GLY A 257 6.87 -5.99 16.84
C GLY A 257 6.68 -5.99 15.32
N HIS A 258 6.28 -7.12 14.78
CA HIS A 258 5.97 -7.28 13.36
C HIS A 258 4.50 -6.99 13.03
N GLY A 259 4.20 -6.49 11.82
CA GLY A 259 2.84 -6.39 11.31
C GLY A 259 1.97 -5.35 12.02
N PHE A 260 2.54 -4.22 12.45
CA PHE A 260 1.75 -3.17 13.11
C PHE A 260 0.75 -2.49 12.15
N GLY A 261 1.13 -2.25 10.87
CA GLY A 261 0.27 -1.61 9.87
C GLY A 261 -0.35 -0.31 10.38
N MET A 262 -1.66 -0.15 10.21
CA MET A 262 -2.44 1.00 10.71
C MET A 262 -3.04 0.76 12.11
N ARG A 263 -2.84 -0.43 12.68
CA ARG A 263 -3.42 -0.79 13.98
C ARG A 263 -2.80 0.03 15.11
N LYS A 264 -3.64 0.72 15.87
CA LYS A 264 -3.21 1.46 17.05
C LYS A 264 -2.93 0.51 18.22
N ARG A 265 -1.73 0.60 18.79
CA ARG A 265 -1.24 -0.23 19.90
C ARG A 265 -0.96 0.58 21.17
N GLY A 266 -1.14 1.90 21.12
CA GLY A 266 -0.78 2.82 22.20
C GLY A 266 0.73 2.99 22.34
N LEU A 267 1.50 2.73 21.28
CA LEU A 267 2.96 2.81 21.25
C LEU A 267 3.45 3.92 20.30
N PRO A 268 4.67 4.43 20.48
CA PRO A 268 5.24 5.44 19.58
C PRO A 268 5.21 5.04 18.09
N VAL A 269 5.30 3.75 17.77
CA VAL A 269 5.20 3.25 16.40
C VAL A 269 3.87 3.62 15.72
N ASP A 270 2.81 3.88 16.47
CA ASP A 270 1.52 4.30 15.94
C ASP A 270 1.59 5.66 15.22
N THR A 271 2.71 6.38 15.35
CA THR A 271 2.94 7.69 14.70
C THR A 271 3.68 7.57 13.37
N TRP A 272 3.94 6.37 12.86
CA TRP A 272 4.63 6.20 11.59
C TRP A 272 3.91 6.86 10.39
N PRO A 273 2.55 6.87 10.33
CA PRO A 273 1.87 7.53 9.22
C PRO A 273 2.12 9.04 9.20
N GLU A 274 2.17 9.69 10.37
CA GLU A 274 2.49 11.11 10.50
C GLU A 274 3.92 11.41 10.02
N ARG A 275 4.89 10.52 10.31
CA ARG A 275 6.27 10.65 9.79
C ARG A 275 6.29 10.51 8.26
N PHE A 276 5.53 9.58 7.71
CA PHE A 276 5.42 9.42 6.26
C PHE A 276 4.76 10.63 5.60
N ARG A 277 3.70 11.20 6.21
CA ARG A 277 3.09 12.45 5.73
C ARG A 277 4.08 13.60 5.73
N ASP A 278 4.83 13.79 6.82
CA ASP A 278 5.83 14.85 6.92
C ASP A 278 6.92 14.70 5.84
N TRP A 279 7.36 13.45 5.60
CA TRP A 279 8.31 13.13 4.55
C TRP A 279 7.75 13.41 3.14
N LEU A 280 6.51 12.99 2.84
CA LEU A 280 5.83 13.33 1.58
C LEU A 280 5.73 14.84 1.39
N GLY A 281 5.43 15.59 2.46
CA GLY A 281 5.41 17.04 2.46
C GLY A 281 6.76 17.67 2.11
N ALA A 282 7.85 17.16 2.72
CA ALA A 282 9.23 17.58 2.46
C ALA A 282 9.66 17.29 1.00
N GLN A 283 9.16 16.19 0.40
CA GLN A 283 9.37 15.88 -1.02
C GLN A 283 8.48 16.72 -1.97
N GLY A 284 7.61 17.58 -1.45
CA GLY A 284 6.69 18.39 -2.26
C GLY A 284 5.48 17.62 -2.81
N LEU A 285 5.27 16.38 -2.37
CA LEU A 285 4.26 15.47 -2.89
C LEU A 285 2.84 15.73 -2.35
N LEU A 286 2.69 16.57 -1.31
CA LEU A 286 1.39 16.96 -0.75
C LEU A 286 0.87 18.33 -1.23
N LYS A 287 1.62 19.01 -2.10
CA LYS A 287 1.14 20.22 -2.77
C LYS A 287 0.35 19.82 -4.01
N PRO A 288 -0.75 20.54 -4.37
CA PRO A 288 -1.42 20.31 -5.64
C PRO A 288 -0.44 20.32 -6.81
N ALA A 289 -0.61 19.41 -7.77
CA ALA A 289 0.13 19.48 -9.02
C ALA A 289 -0.33 20.72 -9.80
N HIS A 290 0.61 21.51 -10.30
CA HIS A 290 0.34 22.70 -11.10
C HIS A 290 -0.02 22.34 -12.53
#